data_d9f4817d0a1dee358eb3473bc9fabccf
#
_entry.id   d9f4817d0a1dee358eb3473bc9fabccf
#
_cell.length_a   1.000
_cell.length_b   1.000
_cell.length_c   1.000
_cell.angle_alpha   90.00
_cell.angle_beta   90.00
_cell.angle_gamma   90.00
#
_symmetry.space_group_name_H-M   'P 1'
#
loop_
_entity.id
_entity.type
_entity.pdbx_description
1 polymer ?
#
loop_
_entity_poly.entity_id
_entity_poly.type
_entity_poly.pdbx_seq_one_letter_code
_entity_poly.pdbx_strand_id
1 'polypeptide(L)'
;MKLKIDNGCGWDTISSPVIIYPLPHLEIKSEDYLCEADTFTFVVNSDQELKQVTWKLGDGQTGNKDSLRYVYEGYGTFPVTVIGVSAEINQCTDSVMKEVVVYNKPILTIEPVDTIQCSPYLYQPEITGEAYLMWDYGDRSGLTSAREHWYVNESDTVQRFRVMIYAETDKGCKSEYLRGVVVPNKPRALLDKKVEKGNPQKVTFINLSEECSDCIWNLPDKGTFHAFGDQTVEFGEQGVYRAELVVENV
;
A
#
# COMPACT_ATOMS: atom_id res chain seq x y z
N MET A 1 57.51 -26.60 25.98
CA MET A 1 58.14 -26.07 27.21
C MET A 1 59.29 -26.99 27.60
N LYS A 2 60.45 -26.47 28.04
CA LYS A 2 61.61 -27.27 28.45
C LYS A 2 61.97 -26.82 29.85
N LEU A 3 61.98 -27.78 30.80
CA LEU A 3 62.42 -27.53 32.14
C LEU A 3 63.80 -28.17 32.32
N LYS A 4 64.75 -27.42 32.84
CA LYS A 4 66.07 -27.98 33.26
C LYS A 4 66.19 -27.84 34.74
N ILE A 5 66.58 -28.95 35.42
CA ILE A 5 66.88 -28.99 36.87
C ILE A 5 68.32 -29.33 37.01
N ASP A 6 69.01 -28.57 37.87
CA ASP A 6 70.41 -28.77 38.22
C ASP A 6 70.52 -28.77 39.75
N ASN A 7 71.19 -29.81 40.38
CA ASN A 7 71.39 -29.93 41.83
C ASN A 7 72.85 -29.94 42.23
N GLY A 8 73.76 -29.51 41.32
CA GLY A 8 75.23 -29.51 41.53
C GLY A 8 75.91 -30.83 41.28
N CYS A 9 75.16 -31.96 41.13
CA CYS A 9 75.69 -33.28 40.80
C CYS A 9 75.40 -33.70 39.35
N GLY A 10 74.56 -32.94 38.65
CA GLY A 10 74.16 -33.18 37.30
C GLY A 10 72.85 -32.42 36.96
N TRP A 11 72.46 -32.47 35.72
CA TRP A 11 71.23 -31.87 35.25
C TRP A 11 70.40 -32.86 34.47
N ASP A 12 69.09 -32.69 34.55
CA ASP A 12 68.11 -33.43 33.77
C ASP A 12 67.20 -32.45 33.03
N THR A 13 66.64 -32.88 31.91
CA THR A 13 65.71 -32.05 31.13
C THR A 13 64.56 -32.90 30.69
N ILE A 14 63.36 -32.36 30.88
CA ILE A 14 62.11 -32.85 30.27
C ILE A 14 61.51 -31.83 29.34
N SER A 15 60.99 -32.26 28.18
CA SER A 15 60.30 -31.45 27.30
C SER A 15 58.91 -32.06 26.99
N SER A 16 57.90 -31.22 26.95
CA SER A 16 56.57 -31.66 26.57
C SER A 16 56.11 -30.79 25.36
N PRO A 17 55.57 -31.41 24.31
CA PRO A 17 54.97 -30.65 23.20
C PRO A 17 53.75 -29.90 23.72
N VAL A 18 53.56 -28.69 23.20
CA VAL A 18 52.33 -27.90 23.35
C VAL A 18 51.76 -27.73 21.95
N ILE A 19 50.55 -28.23 21.78
CA ILE A 19 49.83 -28.09 20.52
C ILE A 19 48.86 -26.92 20.67
N ILE A 20 48.90 -25.96 19.74
CA ILE A 20 47.99 -24.84 19.66
C ILE A 20 47.14 -25.06 18.42
N TYR A 21 45.83 -25.09 18.60
CA TYR A 21 44.87 -25.23 17.50
C TYR A 21 44.35 -23.85 17.09
N PRO A 22 44.20 -23.59 15.78
CA PRO A 22 43.67 -22.33 15.33
C PRO A 22 42.17 -22.21 15.68
N LEU A 23 41.71 -20.98 15.91
CA LEU A 23 40.27 -20.67 16.00
C LEU A 23 39.65 -20.80 14.62
N PRO A 24 38.36 -21.20 14.52
CA PRO A 24 37.66 -21.11 13.25
C PRO A 24 37.50 -19.66 12.83
N HIS A 25 37.76 -19.35 11.56
CA HIS A 25 37.51 -18.03 11.01
C HIS A 25 36.09 -17.97 10.46
N LEU A 26 35.24 -17.11 11.06
CA LEU A 26 33.82 -17.01 10.75
C LEU A 26 33.51 -15.76 9.93
N GLU A 27 32.60 -15.89 8.96
CA GLU A 27 32.05 -14.79 8.17
C GLU A 27 30.51 -14.92 8.09
N ILE A 28 29.79 -13.80 8.29
CA ILE A 28 28.35 -13.75 8.10
C ILE A 28 28.07 -13.25 6.68
N LYS A 29 27.41 -14.08 5.87
CA LYS A 29 26.82 -13.67 4.59
C LYS A 29 25.33 -13.41 4.76
N SER A 30 24.91 -12.20 4.47
CA SER A 30 23.51 -11.76 4.45
C SER A 30 23.42 -10.46 3.67
N GLU A 31 22.21 -10.06 3.38
CA GLU A 31 21.87 -8.69 2.97
C GLU A 31 22.33 -7.71 4.08
N ASP A 32 22.72 -6.49 3.71
CA ASP A 32 23.08 -5.44 4.67
C ASP A 32 21.85 -4.71 5.19
N TYR A 33 20.83 -4.62 4.35
CA TYR A 33 19.54 -4.03 4.70
C TYR A 33 18.40 -4.67 3.89
N LEU A 34 17.20 -4.64 4.45
CA LEU A 34 15.94 -5.00 3.82
C LEU A 34 14.82 -4.08 4.34
N CYS A 35 13.65 -4.19 3.76
CA CYS A 35 12.46 -3.51 4.25
C CYS A 35 11.72 -4.36 5.29
N GLU A 36 10.92 -3.71 6.11
CA GLU A 36 10.01 -4.37 7.06
C GLU A 36 9.20 -5.50 6.39
N ALA A 37 9.07 -6.62 7.08
CA ALA A 37 8.45 -7.85 6.63
C ALA A 37 9.17 -8.60 5.50
N ASP A 38 10.33 -8.13 5.04
CA ASP A 38 11.18 -8.91 4.13
C ASP A 38 12.01 -9.96 4.91
N THR A 39 12.44 -10.98 4.20
CA THR A 39 13.14 -12.12 4.81
C THR A 39 14.64 -12.02 4.60
N PHE A 40 15.41 -11.85 5.66
CA PHE A 40 16.87 -12.01 5.65
C PHE A 40 17.25 -13.49 5.50
N THR A 41 18.34 -13.71 4.78
CA THR A 41 18.99 -15.02 4.71
C THR A 41 20.38 -14.89 5.27
N PHE A 42 20.61 -15.46 6.47
CA PHE A 42 21.90 -15.52 7.13
C PHE A 42 22.57 -16.84 6.84
N VAL A 43 23.82 -16.79 6.40
CA VAL A 43 24.66 -17.97 6.18
C VAL A 43 26.00 -17.74 6.88
N VAL A 44 26.45 -18.71 7.69
CA VAL A 44 27.81 -18.69 8.23
C VAL A 44 28.77 -19.39 7.29
N ASN A 45 29.85 -18.71 6.92
CA ASN A 45 31.00 -19.34 6.30
C ASN A 45 32.09 -19.54 7.34
N SER A 46 32.80 -20.65 7.25
CA SER A 46 33.96 -20.98 8.11
C SER A 46 35.03 -21.64 7.25
N ASP A 47 36.28 -21.41 7.63
CA ASP A 47 37.47 -22.11 7.09
C ASP A 47 37.65 -23.53 7.69
N GLN A 48 36.89 -23.88 8.72
CA GLN A 48 36.87 -25.16 9.38
C GLN A 48 35.46 -25.74 9.45
N GLU A 49 35.34 -27.04 9.57
CA GLU A 49 34.06 -27.70 9.87
C GLU A 49 33.57 -27.28 11.25
N LEU A 50 32.31 -26.90 11.37
CA LEU A 50 31.68 -26.49 12.63
C LEU A 50 30.84 -27.64 13.20
N LYS A 51 31.05 -27.96 14.45
CA LYS A 51 30.23 -28.91 15.22
C LYS A 51 28.93 -28.28 15.68
N GLN A 52 28.96 -26.97 15.97
CA GLN A 52 27.83 -26.24 16.49
C GLN A 52 27.89 -24.80 15.99
N VAL A 53 26.73 -24.29 15.59
CA VAL A 53 26.49 -22.88 15.25
C VAL A 53 25.40 -22.34 16.16
N THR A 54 25.58 -21.12 16.63
CA THR A 54 24.57 -20.40 17.42
C THR A 54 24.46 -18.96 16.93
N TRP A 55 23.30 -18.59 16.48
CA TRP A 55 22.95 -17.22 16.08
C TRP A 55 22.29 -16.46 17.23
N LYS A 56 22.65 -15.19 17.37
CA LYS A 56 21.90 -14.18 18.15
C LYS A 56 21.51 -13.08 17.17
N LEU A 57 20.21 -12.83 17.01
CA LEU A 57 19.68 -11.99 15.92
C LEU A 57 19.52 -10.50 16.31
N GLY A 58 19.88 -10.14 17.53
CA GLY A 58 19.86 -8.75 18.00
C GLY A 58 18.51 -8.28 18.57
N ASP A 59 17.46 -9.04 18.35
CA ASP A 59 16.10 -8.81 18.89
C ASP A 59 15.71 -9.78 20.03
N GLY A 60 16.68 -10.56 20.49
CA GLY A 60 16.49 -11.60 21.51
C GLY A 60 16.23 -13.01 20.96
N GLN A 61 15.98 -13.13 19.65
CA GLN A 61 15.82 -14.44 19.01
C GLN A 61 17.16 -15.09 18.70
N THR A 62 17.13 -16.42 18.59
CA THR A 62 18.32 -17.24 18.37
C THR A 62 18.08 -18.31 17.32
N GLY A 63 19.15 -18.80 16.69
CA GLY A 63 19.11 -19.90 15.72
C GLY A 63 20.31 -20.85 15.91
N ASN A 64 20.28 -22.03 15.29
CA ASN A 64 21.33 -23.07 15.45
C ASN A 64 21.67 -23.84 14.17
N LYS A 65 21.36 -23.25 12.99
CA LYS A 65 21.66 -23.86 11.70
C LYS A 65 22.72 -23.04 10.95
N ASP A 66 23.47 -23.66 10.05
CA ASP A 66 24.45 -22.97 9.21
C ASP A 66 23.82 -21.94 8.27
N SER A 67 22.56 -22.13 7.93
CA SER A 67 21.73 -21.17 7.21
C SER A 67 20.41 -20.94 7.94
N LEU A 68 20.01 -19.67 8.07
CA LEU A 68 18.82 -19.24 8.78
C LEU A 68 18.08 -18.19 7.94
N ARG A 69 16.76 -18.37 7.76
CA ARG A 69 15.87 -17.35 7.22
C ARG A 69 15.09 -16.70 8.36
N TYR A 70 15.09 -15.36 8.38
CA TYR A 70 14.48 -14.62 9.48
C TYR A 70 13.79 -13.35 8.99
N VAL A 71 12.65 -13.03 9.62
CA VAL A 71 11.90 -11.80 9.43
C VAL A 71 11.84 -11.06 10.76
N TYR A 72 12.35 -9.83 10.80
CA TYR A 72 12.26 -9.00 11.99
C TYR A 72 10.86 -8.42 12.17
N GLU A 73 10.39 -8.40 13.41
CA GLU A 73 9.18 -7.69 13.79
C GLU A 73 9.53 -6.21 14.05
N GLY A 74 9.26 -5.35 13.08
CA GLY A 74 9.56 -3.92 13.13
C GLY A 74 10.86 -3.54 12.41
N TYR A 75 11.24 -2.28 12.54
CA TYR A 75 12.38 -1.67 11.86
C TYR A 75 13.45 -1.21 12.85
N GLY A 76 14.68 -1.04 12.36
CA GLY A 76 15.82 -0.63 13.17
C GLY A 76 17.12 -1.31 12.74
N THR A 77 18.16 -1.15 13.56
CA THR A 77 19.46 -1.80 13.37
C THR A 77 19.61 -2.94 14.35
N PHE A 78 19.96 -4.12 13.85
CA PHE A 78 20.07 -5.34 14.62
C PHE A 78 21.50 -5.89 14.55
N PRO A 79 22.20 -6.04 15.71
CA PRO A 79 23.53 -6.66 15.78
C PRO A 79 23.39 -8.18 15.73
N VAL A 80 23.61 -8.77 14.58
CA VAL A 80 23.58 -10.22 14.37
C VAL A 80 24.94 -10.79 14.71
N THR A 81 24.97 -11.73 15.63
CA THR A 81 26.20 -12.43 16.04
C THR A 81 26.06 -13.93 15.76
N VAL A 82 27.07 -14.52 15.13
CA VAL A 82 27.20 -15.98 15.02
C VAL A 82 28.36 -16.44 15.87
N ILE A 83 28.15 -17.53 16.59
CA ILE A 83 29.12 -18.21 17.41
C ILE A 83 29.29 -19.60 16.82
N GLY A 84 30.51 -19.96 16.42
CA GLY A 84 30.86 -21.24 15.85
C GLY A 84 31.80 -22.02 16.77
N VAL A 85 31.53 -23.32 16.91
CA VAL A 85 32.43 -24.26 17.63
C VAL A 85 33.00 -25.22 16.59
N SER A 86 34.34 -25.30 16.48
CA SER A 86 34.98 -26.19 15.52
C SER A 86 34.72 -27.70 15.85
N ALA A 87 34.68 -28.52 14.81
CA ALA A 87 34.55 -29.95 14.94
C ALA A 87 35.84 -30.65 15.47
N GLU A 88 36.95 -29.90 15.53
CA GLU A 88 38.23 -30.37 16.04
C GLU A 88 38.15 -30.83 17.52
N ILE A 89 39.07 -31.70 17.93
CA ILE A 89 39.08 -32.35 19.28
C ILE A 89 39.00 -31.33 20.43
N ASN A 90 39.60 -30.16 20.26
CA ASN A 90 39.62 -29.11 21.28
C ASN A 90 38.42 -28.13 21.23
N GLN A 91 37.52 -28.29 20.28
CA GLN A 91 36.28 -27.52 20.18
C GLN A 91 36.51 -25.99 20.36
N CYS A 92 37.45 -25.44 19.60
CA CYS A 92 37.73 -24.00 19.63
C CYS A 92 36.50 -23.22 19.22
N THR A 93 36.23 -22.11 19.91
CA THR A 93 35.05 -21.26 19.70
C THR A 93 35.49 -19.88 19.23
N ASP A 94 34.85 -19.36 18.19
CA ASP A 94 34.97 -17.97 17.75
C ASP A 94 33.60 -17.39 17.49
N SER A 95 33.54 -16.05 17.35
CA SER A 95 32.32 -15.34 17.07
C SER A 95 32.60 -14.11 16.18
N VAL A 96 31.65 -13.83 15.29
CA VAL A 96 31.66 -12.64 14.48
C VAL A 96 30.31 -11.94 14.56
N MET A 97 30.31 -10.61 14.47
CA MET A 97 29.14 -9.77 14.49
C MET A 97 29.02 -8.99 13.17
N LYS A 98 27.81 -8.86 12.68
CA LYS A 98 27.44 -7.99 11.56
C LYS A 98 26.17 -7.21 11.94
N GLU A 99 26.14 -5.92 11.68
CA GLU A 99 24.91 -5.13 11.78
C GLU A 99 24.11 -5.26 10.50
N VAL A 100 22.80 -5.48 10.65
CA VAL A 100 21.82 -5.43 9.54
C VAL A 100 20.76 -4.38 9.85
N VAL A 101 20.22 -3.75 8.81
CA VAL A 101 19.25 -2.68 8.96
C VAL A 101 17.92 -3.10 8.34
N VAL A 102 16.84 -2.92 9.09
CA VAL A 102 15.47 -3.06 8.61
C VAL A 102 14.88 -1.66 8.45
N TYR A 103 14.57 -1.26 7.23
CA TYR A 103 13.90 0.01 6.96
C TYR A 103 12.38 -0.15 7.04
N ASN A 104 11.71 0.86 7.57
CA ASN A 104 10.25 0.92 7.56
C ASN A 104 9.71 1.11 6.15
N LYS A 105 8.54 0.54 5.89
CA LYS A 105 7.76 0.85 4.69
C LYS A 105 7.13 2.24 4.82
N PRO A 106 6.88 2.94 3.71
CA PRO A 106 6.24 4.25 3.77
C PRO A 106 4.84 4.13 4.36
N ILE A 107 4.54 5.00 5.32
CA ILE A 107 3.21 5.14 5.92
C ILE A 107 2.64 6.47 5.43
N LEU A 108 1.51 6.39 4.73
CA LEU A 108 0.79 7.57 4.25
C LEU A 108 -0.52 7.73 5.01
N THR A 109 -0.80 8.95 5.39
CA THR A 109 -2.14 9.38 5.79
C THR A 109 -2.79 10.04 4.58
N ILE A 110 -3.93 9.49 4.15
CA ILE A 110 -4.71 9.98 3.01
C ILE A 110 -6.02 10.49 3.59
N GLU A 111 -6.19 11.82 3.53
CA GLU A 111 -7.42 12.45 4.03
C GLU A 111 -8.64 11.96 3.24
N PRO A 112 -9.76 11.76 3.93
CA PRO A 112 -11.00 11.40 3.26
C PRO A 112 -11.40 12.47 2.26
N VAL A 113 -11.67 12.06 1.02
CA VAL A 113 -12.35 12.89 0.03
C VAL A 113 -13.68 12.23 -0.32
N ASP A 114 -14.62 13.02 -0.80
CA ASP A 114 -15.85 12.46 -1.34
C ASP A 114 -15.51 11.49 -2.47
N THR A 115 -15.89 10.24 -2.30
CA THR A 115 -15.61 9.18 -3.26
C THR A 115 -16.71 9.02 -4.30
N ILE A 116 -17.80 9.78 -4.16
CA ILE A 116 -18.95 9.80 -5.08
C ILE A 116 -19.24 11.26 -5.43
N GLN A 117 -18.94 11.65 -6.66
CA GLN A 117 -19.22 12.99 -7.15
C GLN A 117 -19.63 12.99 -8.61
N CYS A 118 -20.48 13.96 -8.98
CA CYS A 118 -20.93 14.14 -10.36
C CYS A 118 -19.78 14.53 -11.29
N SER A 119 -19.90 14.10 -12.56
CA SER A 119 -18.98 14.45 -13.63
C SER A 119 -19.13 15.93 -14.08
N PRO A 120 -18.03 16.66 -14.34
CA PRO A 120 -16.62 16.26 -14.19
C PRO A 120 -16.17 16.32 -12.73
N TYR A 121 -15.47 15.29 -12.25
CA TYR A 121 -15.00 15.20 -10.87
C TYR A 121 -13.47 15.35 -10.79
N LEU A 122 -12.99 16.35 -10.07
CA LEU A 122 -11.57 16.50 -9.74
C LEU A 122 -11.26 15.69 -8.46
N TYR A 123 -10.58 14.57 -8.62
CA TYR A 123 -10.05 13.79 -7.51
C TYR A 123 -8.67 14.32 -7.11
N GLN A 124 -8.57 14.90 -5.91
CA GLN A 124 -7.36 15.54 -5.41
C GLN A 124 -7.26 15.33 -3.88
N PRO A 125 -6.88 14.13 -3.42
CA PRO A 125 -6.76 13.86 -1.99
C PRO A 125 -5.53 14.54 -1.40
N GLU A 126 -5.66 15.06 -0.18
CA GLU A 126 -4.52 15.47 0.62
C GLU A 126 -3.80 14.25 1.17
N ILE A 127 -2.47 14.21 0.97
CA ILE A 127 -1.62 13.11 1.44
C ILE A 127 -0.46 13.67 2.23
N THR A 128 -0.27 13.11 3.43
CA THR A 128 0.89 13.35 4.27
C THR A 128 1.69 12.06 4.45
N GLY A 129 3.00 12.21 4.59
CA GLY A 129 3.98 11.13 4.68
C GLY A 129 5.16 11.36 3.72
N GLU A 130 6.31 10.79 4.06
CA GLU A 130 7.54 10.95 3.26
C GLU A 130 7.71 9.75 2.33
N ALA A 131 7.37 9.93 1.05
CA ALA A 131 7.57 8.93 0.00
C ALA A 131 7.51 9.55 -1.40
N TYR A 132 8.12 8.88 -2.37
CA TYR A 132 7.84 9.11 -3.78
C TYR A 132 6.52 8.44 -4.14
N LEU A 133 5.62 9.19 -4.79
CA LEU A 133 4.28 8.71 -5.11
C LEU A 133 4.10 8.54 -6.62
N MET A 134 3.51 7.41 -6.99
CA MET A 134 2.98 7.15 -8.33
C MET A 134 1.52 6.72 -8.22
N TRP A 135 0.73 7.13 -9.18
CA TRP A 135 -0.71 6.94 -9.21
C TRP A 135 -1.14 6.15 -10.44
N ASP A 136 -2.04 5.21 -10.22
CA ASP A 136 -2.88 4.62 -11.26
C ASP A 136 -4.33 4.99 -10.91
N TYR A 137 -4.95 5.83 -11.71
CA TYR A 137 -6.31 6.32 -11.49
C TYR A 137 -7.39 5.32 -11.92
N GLY A 138 -7.00 4.16 -12.45
CA GLY A 138 -7.90 3.05 -12.78
C GLY A 138 -8.76 3.28 -14.02
N ASP A 139 -8.51 4.33 -14.79
CA ASP A 139 -9.23 4.70 -16.01
C ASP A 139 -8.44 4.38 -17.29
N ARG A 140 -7.32 3.65 -17.16
CA ARG A 140 -6.37 3.30 -18.23
C ARG A 140 -5.50 4.48 -18.72
N SER A 141 -5.44 5.58 -18.00
CA SER A 141 -4.52 6.69 -18.28
C SER A 141 -3.04 6.33 -18.04
N GLY A 142 -2.79 5.23 -17.30
CA GLY A 142 -1.46 4.76 -16.93
C GLY A 142 -0.92 5.37 -15.64
N LEU A 143 0.34 5.02 -15.31
CA LEU A 143 1.02 5.52 -14.11
C LEU A 143 1.45 6.97 -14.29
N THR A 144 1.24 7.79 -13.26
CA THR A 144 1.62 9.20 -13.23
C THR A 144 2.08 9.63 -11.84
N SER A 145 2.90 10.68 -11.76
CA SER A 145 3.23 11.37 -10.51
C SER A 145 2.30 12.54 -10.19
N ALA A 146 1.34 12.86 -11.08
CA ALA A 146 0.34 13.88 -10.83
C ALA A 146 -0.57 13.47 -9.67
N ARG A 147 -0.79 14.40 -8.72
CA ARG A 147 -1.61 14.15 -7.51
C ARG A 147 -3.07 14.52 -7.68
N GLU A 148 -3.46 14.95 -8.87
CA GLU A 148 -4.81 15.31 -9.23
C GLU A 148 -5.23 14.63 -10.52
N HIS A 149 -6.51 14.31 -10.65
CA HIS A 149 -7.06 13.66 -11.82
C HIS A 149 -8.52 14.02 -12.04
N TRP A 150 -8.86 14.29 -13.28
CA TRP A 150 -10.23 14.55 -13.69
C TRP A 150 -10.91 13.28 -14.19
N TYR A 151 -11.98 12.89 -13.53
CA TYR A 151 -12.89 11.87 -14.05
C TYR A 151 -14.04 12.51 -14.80
N VAL A 152 -14.25 12.06 -16.03
CA VAL A 152 -15.37 12.50 -16.86
C VAL A 152 -16.20 11.26 -17.22
N ASN A 153 -17.46 11.25 -16.81
CA ASN A 153 -18.40 10.22 -17.17
C ASN A 153 -19.44 10.79 -18.16
N GLU A 154 -19.28 10.43 -19.43
CA GLU A 154 -20.24 10.79 -20.49
C GLU A 154 -21.22 9.65 -20.80
N SER A 155 -21.09 8.51 -20.11
CA SER A 155 -21.95 7.35 -20.30
C SER A 155 -23.27 7.50 -19.54
N ASP A 156 -24.22 6.65 -19.85
CA ASP A 156 -25.52 6.51 -19.18
C ASP A 156 -25.47 5.53 -17.99
N THR A 157 -24.24 5.14 -17.54
CA THR A 157 -24.04 4.23 -16.43
C THR A 157 -23.04 4.78 -15.42
N VAL A 158 -23.19 4.41 -14.16
CA VAL A 158 -22.26 4.76 -13.09
C VAL A 158 -20.88 4.16 -13.37
N GLN A 159 -19.85 5.01 -13.40
CA GLN A 159 -18.46 4.57 -13.52
C GLN A 159 -17.82 4.39 -12.13
N ARG A 160 -17.02 3.33 -11.99
CA ARG A 160 -16.32 3.00 -10.75
C ARG A 160 -14.84 2.80 -11.05
N PHE A 161 -13.99 3.54 -10.36
CA PHE A 161 -12.56 3.51 -10.56
C PHE A 161 -11.86 3.00 -9.30
N ARG A 162 -10.77 2.28 -9.49
CA ARG A 162 -9.87 1.80 -8.41
C ARG A 162 -8.57 2.58 -8.52
N VAL A 163 -8.41 3.56 -7.65
CA VAL A 163 -7.19 4.35 -7.58
C VAL A 163 -6.16 3.59 -6.76
N MET A 164 -5.02 3.27 -7.39
CA MET A 164 -3.86 2.70 -6.71
C MET A 164 -2.81 3.79 -6.51
N ILE A 165 -2.31 3.88 -5.29
CA ILE A 165 -1.24 4.81 -4.91
C ILE A 165 -0.05 3.96 -4.50
N TYR A 166 1.03 4.06 -5.24
CA TYR A 166 2.30 3.40 -4.98
C TYR A 166 3.22 4.38 -4.28
N ALA A 167 3.67 4.03 -3.09
CA ALA A 167 4.59 4.82 -2.30
C ALA A 167 5.93 4.10 -2.18
N GLU A 168 7.04 4.82 -2.39
CA GLU A 168 8.40 4.28 -2.29
C GLU A 168 9.29 5.23 -1.50
N THR A 169 10.04 4.70 -0.53
CA THR A 169 11.04 5.49 0.23
C THR A 169 12.34 5.63 -0.57
N ASP A 170 13.26 6.49 -0.11
CA ASP A 170 14.62 6.63 -0.65
C ASP A 170 15.47 5.35 -0.52
N LYS A 171 15.05 4.40 0.32
CA LYS A 171 15.66 3.07 0.49
C LYS A 171 15.01 1.98 -0.35
N GLY A 172 14.03 2.34 -1.19
CA GLY A 172 13.33 1.41 -2.07
C GLY A 172 12.23 0.59 -1.38
N CYS A 173 11.86 0.93 -0.14
CA CYS A 173 10.75 0.26 0.55
C CYS A 173 9.41 0.75 0.01
N LYS A 174 8.48 -0.18 -0.25
CA LYS A 174 7.23 0.10 -0.97
C LYS A 174 5.99 -0.22 -0.14
N SER A 175 4.96 0.59 -0.35
CA SER A 175 3.60 0.34 0.12
C SER A 175 2.60 0.70 -0.98
N GLU A 176 1.44 0.05 -0.93
CA GLU A 176 0.35 0.28 -1.87
C GLU A 176 -0.93 0.64 -1.11
N TYR A 177 -1.65 1.61 -1.63
CA TYR A 177 -2.91 2.08 -1.05
C TYR A 177 -3.99 2.05 -2.12
N LEU A 178 -5.15 1.51 -1.77
CA LEU A 178 -6.30 1.42 -2.66
C LEU A 178 -7.40 2.38 -2.20
N ARG A 179 -7.99 3.11 -3.15
CA ARG A 179 -9.18 3.94 -2.97
C ARG A 179 -10.18 3.65 -4.08
N GLY A 180 -11.47 3.79 -3.76
CA GLY A 180 -12.54 3.71 -4.74
C GLY A 180 -13.02 5.11 -5.09
N VAL A 181 -13.32 5.35 -6.36
CA VAL A 181 -13.97 6.57 -6.85
C VAL A 181 -15.17 6.15 -7.67
N VAL A 182 -16.30 6.82 -7.44
CA VAL A 182 -17.56 6.56 -8.14
C VAL A 182 -18.01 7.86 -8.78
N VAL A 183 -18.21 7.83 -10.11
CA VAL A 183 -18.71 8.96 -10.88
C VAL A 183 -20.06 8.58 -11.46
N PRO A 184 -21.16 9.08 -10.88
CA PRO A 184 -22.50 8.84 -11.41
C PRO A 184 -22.62 9.31 -12.85
N ASN A 185 -23.52 8.71 -13.58
CA ASN A 185 -23.91 9.20 -14.90
C ASN A 185 -24.64 10.54 -14.81
N LYS A 186 -24.63 11.29 -15.91
CA LYS A 186 -25.46 12.49 -16.01
C LYS A 186 -26.95 12.09 -16.03
N PRO A 187 -27.78 12.76 -15.26
CA PRO A 187 -29.21 12.53 -15.35
C PRO A 187 -29.72 12.93 -16.75
N ARG A 188 -30.70 12.20 -17.24
CA ARG A 188 -31.29 12.46 -18.55
C ARG A 188 -32.73 12.92 -18.40
N ALA A 189 -32.99 14.14 -18.77
CA ALA A 189 -34.36 14.66 -18.85
C ALA A 189 -35.12 14.03 -20.02
N LEU A 190 -36.22 13.36 -19.73
CA LEU A 190 -37.13 12.83 -20.72
C LEU A 190 -38.54 13.29 -20.37
N LEU A 191 -39.18 13.94 -21.32
CA LEU A 191 -40.49 14.52 -21.15
C LEU A 191 -41.40 14.05 -22.29
N ASP A 192 -42.59 13.54 -21.94
CA ASP A 192 -43.70 13.29 -22.85
C ASP A 192 -44.94 14.06 -22.39
N LYS A 193 -45.98 14.10 -23.22
CA LYS A 193 -47.24 14.78 -22.91
C LYS A 193 -48.44 13.96 -23.36
N LYS A 194 -49.50 14.06 -22.57
CA LYS A 194 -50.80 13.47 -22.89
C LYS A 194 -51.88 14.54 -22.77
N VAL A 195 -52.69 14.71 -23.81
CA VAL A 195 -53.86 15.55 -23.80
C VAL A 195 -55.07 14.72 -23.35
N GLU A 196 -55.89 15.28 -22.44
CA GLU A 196 -57.08 14.57 -21.96
C GLU A 196 -58.17 14.49 -23.04
N LYS A 197 -58.69 13.27 -23.21
CA LYS A 197 -59.74 13.03 -24.20
C LYS A 197 -61.04 13.76 -23.79
N GLY A 198 -61.46 14.67 -24.61
CA GLY A 198 -62.67 15.48 -24.36
C GLY A 198 -62.37 16.84 -23.65
N ASN A 199 -61.19 17.08 -23.19
CA ASN A 199 -60.72 18.36 -22.70
C ASN A 199 -59.32 18.68 -23.28
N PRO A 200 -59.23 19.29 -24.50
CA PRO A 200 -57.94 19.56 -25.14
C PRO A 200 -57.12 20.62 -24.45
N GLN A 201 -57.69 21.36 -23.48
CA GLN A 201 -56.96 22.35 -22.68
C GLN A 201 -56.22 21.70 -21.49
N LYS A 202 -56.57 20.48 -21.14
CA LYS A 202 -55.92 19.76 -20.02
C LYS A 202 -54.84 18.83 -20.52
N VAL A 203 -53.62 19.14 -20.19
CA VAL A 203 -52.40 18.42 -20.62
C VAL A 203 -51.66 17.88 -19.41
N THR A 204 -51.36 16.58 -19.42
CA THR A 204 -50.46 15.96 -18.45
C THR A 204 -49.08 15.84 -19.07
N PHE A 205 -48.10 16.46 -18.48
CA PHE A 205 -46.67 16.28 -18.76
C PHE A 205 -46.17 15.08 -17.97
N ILE A 206 -45.63 14.09 -18.68
CA ILE A 206 -45.20 12.82 -18.13
C ILE A 206 -43.69 12.87 -17.94
N ASN A 207 -43.24 12.71 -16.71
CA ASN A 207 -41.82 12.63 -16.42
C ASN A 207 -41.32 11.21 -16.69
N LEU A 208 -40.52 11.03 -17.71
CA LEU A 208 -39.85 9.78 -18.08
C LEU A 208 -38.34 9.82 -17.77
N SER A 209 -37.89 10.81 -17.00
CA SER A 209 -36.50 10.99 -16.64
C SER A 209 -36.06 9.88 -15.70
N GLU A 210 -34.82 9.40 -15.92
CA GLU A 210 -34.18 8.34 -15.12
C GLU A 210 -33.06 8.94 -14.27
N GLU A 211 -32.86 8.38 -13.08
CA GLU A 211 -31.73 8.66 -12.19
C GLU A 211 -31.54 10.14 -11.81
N CYS A 212 -32.62 10.88 -11.61
CA CYS A 212 -32.56 12.23 -11.04
C CYS A 212 -32.76 12.18 -9.52
N SER A 213 -31.92 12.90 -8.77
CA SER A 213 -32.12 13.16 -7.34
C SER A 213 -33.02 14.37 -7.11
N ASP A 214 -33.13 15.25 -8.08
CA ASP A 214 -34.07 16.37 -8.11
C ASP A 214 -34.62 16.63 -9.52
N CYS A 215 -35.92 16.93 -9.59
CA CYS A 215 -36.61 17.24 -10.83
C CYS A 215 -37.34 18.59 -10.69
N ILE A 216 -36.91 19.57 -11.48
CA ILE A 216 -37.40 20.95 -11.44
C ILE A 216 -38.28 21.19 -12.65
N TRP A 217 -39.54 21.49 -12.42
CA TRP A 217 -40.50 21.84 -13.44
C TRP A 217 -40.63 23.35 -13.58
N ASN A 218 -40.65 23.82 -14.83
CA ASN A 218 -41.05 25.18 -15.16
C ASN A 218 -42.24 25.09 -16.12
N LEU A 219 -43.43 25.29 -15.56
CA LEU A 219 -44.67 25.13 -16.28
C LEU A 219 -45.40 26.48 -16.39
N PRO A 220 -46.09 26.74 -17.54
CA PRO A 220 -46.93 27.89 -17.69
C PRO A 220 -47.98 27.93 -16.56
N ASP A 221 -48.24 29.13 -16.04
CA ASP A 221 -49.20 29.44 -14.99
C ASP A 221 -48.91 28.84 -13.59
N LYS A 222 -47.92 27.92 -13.45
CA LYS A 222 -47.50 27.36 -12.17
C LYS A 222 -46.13 27.84 -11.72
N GLY A 223 -45.34 28.40 -12.67
CA GLY A 223 -43.95 28.79 -12.37
C GLY A 223 -43.01 27.61 -12.19
N THR A 224 -41.92 27.83 -11.42
CA THR A 224 -40.90 26.85 -11.18
C THR A 224 -41.12 26.17 -9.82
N PHE A 225 -41.11 24.85 -9.79
CA PHE A 225 -41.26 24.06 -8.56
C PHE A 225 -40.58 22.65 -8.68
N HIS A 226 -40.35 22.01 -7.55
CA HIS A 226 -39.72 20.69 -7.49
C HIS A 226 -40.78 19.60 -7.37
N ALA A 227 -40.75 18.59 -8.25
CA ALA A 227 -41.60 17.40 -8.15
C ALA A 227 -41.11 16.27 -9.04
N PHE A 228 -41.12 15.04 -8.51
CA PHE A 228 -40.69 13.86 -9.25
C PHE A 228 -41.73 13.26 -10.21
N GLY A 229 -43.00 13.51 -9.96
CA GLY A 229 -44.08 12.88 -10.72
C GLY A 229 -44.61 13.74 -11.90
N ASP A 230 -45.55 13.15 -12.60
CA ASP A 230 -46.26 13.80 -13.72
C ASP A 230 -46.96 15.06 -13.27
N GLN A 231 -47.03 16.03 -14.14
CA GLN A 231 -47.65 17.33 -13.86
C GLN A 231 -48.80 17.61 -14.82
N THR A 232 -49.95 17.96 -14.27
CA THR A 232 -51.12 18.31 -15.07
C THR A 232 -51.39 19.81 -15.02
N VAL A 233 -51.59 20.44 -16.19
CA VAL A 233 -51.91 21.83 -16.37
C VAL A 233 -53.18 21.94 -17.21
N GLU A 234 -54.06 22.85 -16.83
CA GLU A 234 -55.23 23.21 -17.62
C GLU A 234 -55.04 24.64 -18.15
N PHE A 235 -54.96 24.77 -19.47
CA PHE A 235 -54.73 26.04 -20.16
C PHE A 235 -56.03 26.77 -20.42
N GLY A 236 -56.10 28.06 -20.04
CA GLY A 236 -57.33 28.86 -20.22
C GLY A 236 -57.59 29.31 -21.65
N GLU A 237 -56.53 29.49 -22.45
CA GLU A 237 -56.61 30.06 -23.78
C GLU A 237 -55.87 29.18 -24.82
N GLN A 238 -56.21 29.35 -26.08
CA GLN A 238 -55.52 28.70 -27.17
C GLN A 238 -54.18 29.42 -27.40
N GLY A 239 -53.10 28.65 -27.44
CA GLY A 239 -51.74 29.22 -27.61
C GLY A 239 -50.65 28.15 -27.73
N VAL A 240 -49.41 28.63 -27.82
CA VAL A 240 -48.22 27.79 -27.76
C VAL A 240 -47.58 28.02 -26.40
N TYR A 241 -47.54 26.98 -25.62
CA TYR A 241 -47.00 27.00 -24.26
C TYR A 241 -45.72 26.16 -24.21
N ARG A 242 -44.76 26.61 -23.42
CA ARG A 242 -43.47 25.90 -23.19
C ARG A 242 -43.49 25.30 -21.80
N ALA A 243 -43.31 23.98 -21.72
CA ALA A 243 -42.98 23.29 -20.47
C ALA A 243 -41.52 22.90 -20.50
N GLU A 244 -40.87 23.02 -19.37
CA GLU A 244 -39.46 22.68 -19.19
C GLU A 244 -39.31 21.79 -17.97
N LEU A 245 -38.50 20.74 -18.10
CA LEU A 245 -38.10 19.84 -17.03
C LEU A 245 -36.57 19.82 -16.96
N VAL A 246 -36.04 20.28 -15.85
CA VAL A 246 -34.62 20.17 -15.52
C VAL A 246 -34.43 19.05 -14.52
N VAL A 247 -33.45 18.21 -14.73
CA VAL A 247 -33.12 17.09 -13.84
C VAL A 247 -31.68 17.24 -13.35
N GLU A 248 -31.48 16.99 -12.07
CA GLU A 248 -30.19 17.14 -11.42
C GLU A 248 -29.86 15.88 -10.59
N ASN A 249 -28.57 15.53 -10.51
CA ASN A 249 -28.02 14.61 -9.53
C ASN A 249 -27.16 15.42 -8.55
N VAL A 250 -27.47 15.31 -7.29
CA VAL A 250 -26.75 15.97 -6.19
C VAL A 250 -25.89 14.95 -5.45
#